data_43627400f1ce7d78b5f7009779669a26
#
_entry.id   43627400f1ce7d78b5f7009779669a26
#
_cell.length_a   1.000
_cell.length_b   1.000
_cell.length_c   1.000
_cell.angle_alpha   90.00
_cell.angle_beta   90.00
_cell.angle_gamma   90.00
#
_symmetry.space_group_name_H-M   'P 1'
#
loop_
_entity.id
_entity.type
_entity.pdbx_description
1 polymer ?
#
loop_
_entity_poly.entity_id
_entity_poly.type
_entity_poly.pdbx_seq_one_letter_code
_entity_poly.pdbx_strand_id
1 'polypeptide(L)'
;MSGTLGAETEQPRPQLCPACRTLVGAGAKRCHQCGASMTFSMAAASRSLGRWMPATSPATYGILTLSCLVFLVSLLVTMRESGFQTPGGGGLSSLFNFGGISGGVLQRLGASLPLPYNVAQPWRFVTAVFLHGSILHIVFNMWVLLDIGPQIEELYGSARYLFIYVVTGIGGYLVSSAIGHFSVGGSGALLGLIGVLLAMTTGRRAAGMQMLRSQLIRWLIYIGIWGLLFPGIDNWAHGGGLATGFILGKILIDRPPATPEERKLAYALGWAAALIVGVSFAFMIFGNLRGG
;
A
#
# COMPACT_ATOMS: atom_id res chain seq x y z
N MET A 1 -31.45 -32.66 52.81
CA MET A 1 -31.74 -32.88 51.37
C MET A 1 -31.02 -31.82 50.58
N SER A 2 -29.85 -32.16 50.06
CA SER A 2 -28.99 -31.26 49.32
C SER A 2 -29.24 -31.51 47.83
N GLY A 3 -29.88 -30.56 47.15
CA GLY A 3 -30.13 -30.63 45.72
C GLY A 3 -28.90 -30.11 44.96
N THR A 4 -28.22 -31.00 44.27
CA THR A 4 -27.18 -30.68 43.27
C THR A 4 -27.82 -30.04 42.07
N LEU A 5 -27.57 -28.74 41.88
CA LEU A 5 -27.87 -28.03 40.63
C LEU A 5 -26.98 -28.63 39.53
N GLY A 6 -27.60 -29.36 38.60
CA GLY A 6 -26.93 -29.90 37.42
C GLY A 6 -26.40 -28.76 36.54
N ALA A 7 -25.13 -28.82 36.21
CA ALA A 7 -24.51 -27.95 35.22
C ALA A 7 -25.20 -28.23 33.85
N GLU A 8 -26.02 -27.31 33.39
CA GLU A 8 -26.51 -27.32 32.00
C GLU A 8 -25.30 -27.25 31.06
N THR A 9 -25.03 -28.34 30.37
CA THR A 9 -24.04 -28.35 29.27
C THR A 9 -24.57 -27.46 28.13
N GLU A 10 -24.06 -26.26 28.03
CA GLU A 10 -24.38 -25.33 27.00
C GLU A 10 -24.13 -25.99 25.63
N GLN A 11 -25.19 -26.27 24.90
CA GLN A 11 -25.07 -26.87 23.56
C GLN A 11 -24.33 -25.90 22.64
N PRO A 12 -23.30 -26.37 21.90
CA PRO A 12 -22.53 -25.51 21.05
C PRO A 12 -23.42 -24.91 19.96
N ARG A 13 -23.44 -23.56 19.86
CA ARG A 13 -24.30 -22.81 18.91
C ARG A 13 -23.65 -22.71 17.54
N PRO A 14 -24.44 -22.69 16.46
CA PRO A 14 -23.93 -22.34 15.14
C PRO A 14 -23.24 -20.97 15.17
N GLN A 15 -22.12 -20.83 14.44
CA GLN A 15 -21.33 -19.59 14.44
C GLN A 15 -21.04 -19.14 13.02
N LEU A 16 -20.86 -17.84 12.84
CA LEU A 16 -20.49 -17.27 11.54
C LEU A 16 -19.01 -17.52 11.24
N CYS A 17 -18.74 -18.00 10.02
CA CYS A 17 -17.36 -18.16 9.57
C CYS A 17 -16.58 -16.85 9.67
N PRO A 18 -15.44 -16.84 10.37
CA PRO A 18 -14.62 -15.64 10.47
C PRO A 18 -14.06 -15.18 9.10
N ALA A 19 -14.06 -16.03 8.06
CA ALA A 19 -13.55 -15.69 6.76
C ALA A 19 -14.59 -15.25 5.71
N CYS A 20 -15.75 -15.89 5.61
CA CYS A 20 -16.74 -15.60 4.56
C CYS A 20 -18.13 -15.25 5.12
N ARG A 21 -18.29 -15.23 6.45
CA ARG A 21 -19.56 -15.00 7.19
C ARG A 21 -20.68 -16.01 6.90
N THR A 22 -20.42 -17.11 6.21
CA THR A 22 -21.40 -18.20 6.10
C THR A 22 -21.67 -18.81 7.46
N LEU A 23 -22.91 -19.12 7.78
CA LEU A 23 -23.29 -19.81 8.99
C LEU A 23 -22.72 -21.24 8.95
N VAL A 24 -21.99 -21.62 9.98
CA VAL A 24 -21.32 -22.92 10.10
C VAL A 24 -21.85 -23.63 11.32
N GLY A 25 -22.10 -24.93 11.17
CA GLY A 25 -22.63 -25.76 12.25
C GLY A 25 -21.75 -25.74 13.49
N ALA A 26 -22.41 -25.97 14.63
CA ALA A 26 -21.76 -25.99 15.94
C ALA A 26 -20.61 -27.01 15.98
N GLY A 27 -19.44 -26.57 16.49
CA GLY A 27 -18.26 -27.43 16.66
C GLY A 27 -17.45 -27.71 15.39
N ALA A 28 -17.82 -27.14 14.24
CA ALA A 28 -17.05 -27.30 13.00
C ALA A 28 -15.66 -26.63 13.13
N LYS A 29 -14.60 -27.36 12.83
CA LYS A 29 -13.22 -26.84 12.85
C LYS A 29 -12.86 -26.03 11.61
N ARG A 30 -13.57 -26.26 10.51
CA ARG A 30 -13.39 -25.57 9.21
C ARG A 30 -14.72 -25.17 8.60
N CYS A 31 -14.74 -24.06 7.90
CA CYS A 31 -15.91 -23.61 7.14
C CYS A 31 -16.10 -24.47 5.91
N HIS A 32 -17.32 -25.00 5.71
CA HIS A 32 -17.67 -25.81 4.53
C HIS A 32 -17.65 -25.01 3.23
N GLN A 33 -17.88 -23.67 3.29
CA GLN A 33 -17.93 -22.81 2.12
C GLN A 33 -16.56 -22.33 1.64
N CYS A 34 -15.63 -21.98 2.56
CA CYS A 34 -14.34 -21.36 2.18
C CYS A 34 -13.11 -22.09 2.74
N GLY A 35 -13.29 -23.17 3.47
CA GLY A 35 -12.21 -23.96 4.06
C GLY A 35 -11.44 -23.30 5.20
N ALA A 36 -11.79 -22.06 5.59
CA ALA A 36 -11.09 -21.32 6.64
C ALA A 36 -11.26 -22.01 8.01
N SER A 37 -10.20 -21.95 8.84
CA SER A 37 -10.26 -22.39 10.23
C SER A 37 -11.26 -21.54 11.02
N MET A 38 -12.06 -22.18 11.87
CA MET A 38 -13.01 -21.51 12.77
C MET A 38 -12.35 -20.94 14.03
N THR A 39 -11.16 -21.42 14.40
CA THR A 39 -10.41 -20.98 15.57
C THR A 39 -9.42 -19.87 15.24
N PHE A 40 -8.70 -19.99 14.13
CA PHE A 40 -7.76 -18.97 13.66
C PHE A 40 -7.84 -18.87 12.13
N SER A 41 -8.00 -17.66 11.64
CA SER A 41 -8.04 -17.37 10.19
C SER A 41 -7.36 -16.04 9.93
N MET A 42 -6.37 -16.03 9.01
CA MET A 42 -5.74 -14.80 8.53
C MET A 42 -6.77 -13.83 7.94
N ALA A 43 -7.83 -14.35 7.32
CA ALA A 43 -8.96 -13.57 6.85
C ALA A 43 -9.82 -12.98 7.98
N ALA A 44 -9.84 -13.58 9.17
CA ALA A 44 -10.49 -13.01 10.34
C ALA A 44 -9.64 -11.90 10.96
N ALA A 45 -8.33 -12.10 11.04
CA ALA A 45 -7.40 -11.08 11.52
C ALA A 45 -7.44 -9.82 10.63
N SER A 46 -7.45 -9.97 9.30
CA SER A 46 -7.58 -8.82 8.40
C SER A 46 -8.88 -8.05 8.57
N ARG A 47 -10.00 -8.73 8.89
CA ARG A 47 -11.28 -8.06 9.17
C ARG A 47 -11.38 -7.44 10.54
N SER A 48 -10.73 -7.98 11.56
CA SER A 48 -10.69 -7.32 12.87
C SER A 48 -9.94 -6.00 12.81
N LEU A 49 -8.87 -5.92 12.02
CA LEU A 49 -8.19 -4.67 11.71
C LEU A 49 -9.08 -3.72 10.88
N GLY A 50 -9.82 -4.26 9.89
CA GLY A 50 -10.75 -3.49 9.06
C GLY A 50 -11.98 -2.92 9.80
N ARG A 51 -12.21 -3.31 11.06
CA ARG A 51 -13.30 -2.73 11.88
C ARG A 51 -13.03 -1.26 12.24
N TRP A 52 -11.77 -0.85 12.27
CA TRP A 52 -11.33 0.51 12.54
C TRP A 52 -11.17 1.37 11.27
N MET A 53 -11.38 0.78 10.09
CA MET A 53 -11.26 1.43 8.79
C MET A 53 -12.61 1.40 8.06
N PRO A 54 -12.88 2.33 7.13
CA PRO A 54 -14.07 2.28 6.31
C PRO A 54 -14.24 0.91 5.65
N ALA A 55 -15.43 0.33 5.78
CA ALA A 55 -15.69 -1.06 5.38
C ALA A 55 -15.51 -1.33 3.89
N THR A 56 -15.51 -0.27 3.08
CA THR A 56 -15.47 -0.35 1.61
C THR A 56 -14.04 -0.48 1.04
N SER A 57 -13.02 0.11 1.69
CA SER A 57 -11.66 0.16 1.14
C SER A 57 -10.56 0.15 2.22
N PRO A 58 -10.49 -0.90 3.06
CA PRO A 58 -9.64 -0.89 4.25
C PRO A 58 -8.14 -0.80 3.94
N ALA A 59 -7.66 -1.34 2.82
CA ALA A 59 -6.25 -1.28 2.49
C ALA A 59 -5.86 0.11 1.97
N THR A 60 -6.71 0.78 1.19
CA THR A 60 -6.51 2.17 0.77
C THR A 60 -6.37 3.10 1.98
N TYR A 61 -7.30 3.01 2.94
CA TYR A 61 -7.22 3.83 4.15
C TYR A 61 -6.08 3.42 5.08
N GLY A 62 -5.68 2.15 5.08
CA GLY A 62 -4.49 1.66 5.79
C GLY A 62 -3.21 2.29 5.25
N ILE A 63 -3.04 2.31 3.93
CA ILE A 63 -1.91 2.95 3.25
C ILE A 63 -1.89 4.45 3.53
N LEU A 64 -3.05 5.13 3.41
CA LEU A 64 -3.20 6.56 3.73
C LEU A 64 -2.78 6.84 5.17
N THR A 65 -3.31 6.09 6.13
CA THR A 65 -3.02 6.28 7.56
C THR A 65 -1.53 6.09 7.84
N LEU A 66 -0.93 5.01 7.33
CA LEU A 66 0.50 4.74 7.51
C LEU A 66 1.36 5.87 6.91
N SER A 67 1.06 6.31 5.69
CA SER A 67 1.79 7.41 5.04
C SER A 67 1.68 8.72 5.81
N CYS A 68 0.48 9.07 6.29
CA CYS A 68 0.26 10.26 7.11
C CYS A 68 1.00 10.18 8.45
N LEU A 69 0.99 9.04 9.13
CA LEU A 69 1.72 8.85 10.39
C LEU A 69 3.23 8.96 10.18
N VAL A 70 3.77 8.31 9.15
CA VAL A 70 5.19 8.37 8.81
C VAL A 70 5.60 9.80 8.44
N PHE A 71 4.76 10.52 7.68
CA PHE A 71 5.01 11.92 7.36
C PHE A 71 4.99 12.81 8.59
N LEU A 72 4.02 12.64 9.49
CA LEU A 72 3.96 13.40 10.75
C LEU A 72 5.21 13.18 11.60
N VAL A 73 5.66 11.92 11.75
CA VAL A 73 6.91 11.61 12.47
C VAL A 73 8.10 12.29 11.79
N SER A 74 8.20 12.20 10.46
CA SER A 74 9.28 12.85 9.69
C SER A 74 9.30 14.36 9.88
N LEU A 75 8.11 14.98 9.88
CA LEU A 75 7.96 16.43 10.11
C LEU A 75 8.36 16.82 11.52
N LEU A 76 7.91 16.11 12.54
CA LEU A 76 8.25 16.37 13.93
C LEU A 76 9.76 16.24 14.19
N VAL A 77 10.41 15.22 13.62
CA VAL A 77 11.87 15.06 13.72
C VAL A 77 12.59 16.21 13.01
N THR A 78 12.15 16.57 11.80
CA THR A 78 12.74 17.70 11.07
C THR A 78 12.58 19.02 11.83
N MET A 79 11.39 19.28 12.37
CA MET A 79 11.13 20.50 13.18
C MET A 79 12.02 20.57 14.41
N ARG A 80 12.26 19.44 15.07
CA ARG A 80 13.14 19.38 16.25
C ARG A 80 14.60 19.64 15.90
N GLU A 81 15.08 19.15 14.74
CA GLU A 81 16.50 19.25 14.36
C GLU A 81 16.85 20.55 13.62
N SER A 82 15.94 21.04 12.77
CA SER A 82 16.25 22.12 11.82
C SER A 82 15.21 23.25 11.80
N GLY A 83 14.19 23.18 12.66
CA GLY A 83 13.04 24.09 12.62
C GLY A 83 12.07 23.77 11.47
N PHE A 84 10.94 24.47 11.43
CA PHE A 84 9.97 24.32 10.34
C PHE A 84 10.53 24.88 9.03
N GLN A 85 10.62 24.02 8.02
CA GLN A 85 11.14 24.40 6.71
C GLN A 85 10.11 25.27 5.98
N THR A 86 10.32 26.58 6.03
CA THR A 86 9.57 27.53 5.22
C THR A 86 10.24 27.70 3.86
N PRO A 87 9.49 27.97 2.79
CA PRO A 87 10.07 28.21 1.48
C PRO A 87 10.99 29.43 1.53
N GLY A 88 12.30 29.20 1.39
CA GLY A 88 13.26 30.27 1.15
C GLY A 88 13.30 30.57 -0.35
N GLY A 89 12.95 31.80 -0.76
CA GLY A 89 12.96 32.23 -2.16
C GLY A 89 11.57 32.24 -2.82
N GLY A 90 11.38 33.15 -3.78
CA GLY A 90 10.14 33.29 -4.53
C GLY A 90 10.05 32.27 -5.66
N GLY A 91 8.84 31.88 -6.02
CA GLY A 91 8.55 31.05 -7.16
C GLY A 91 7.80 29.74 -6.82
N LEU A 92 7.37 29.05 -7.87
CA LEU A 92 6.55 27.86 -7.76
C LEU A 92 7.26 26.70 -7.03
N SER A 93 8.58 26.59 -7.16
CA SER A 93 9.41 25.60 -6.46
C SER A 93 9.36 25.73 -4.95
N SER A 94 9.18 26.96 -4.40
CA SER A 94 9.08 27.17 -2.97
C SER A 94 7.81 26.57 -2.37
N LEU A 95 6.70 26.57 -3.13
CA LEU A 95 5.45 25.94 -2.70
C LEU A 95 5.62 24.42 -2.55
N PHE A 96 6.37 23.76 -3.45
CA PHE A 96 6.62 22.32 -3.36
C PHE A 96 7.52 21.93 -2.18
N ASN A 97 8.32 22.87 -1.68
CA ASN A 97 9.17 22.67 -0.50
C ASN A 97 8.49 23.11 0.81
N PHE A 98 7.24 23.57 0.77
CA PHE A 98 6.50 23.96 1.97
C PHE A 98 6.31 22.76 2.91
N GLY A 99 6.72 22.92 4.16
CA GLY A 99 6.75 21.82 5.13
C GLY A 99 7.68 20.69 4.69
N GLY A 100 8.81 21.03 4.05
CA GLY A 100 9.80 20.09 3.56
C GLY A 100 10.45 19.30 4.69
N ILE A 101 10.68 18.03 4.43
CA ILE A 101 11.41 17.13 5.33
C ILE A 101 12.88 17.17 4.96
N SER A 102 13.76 17.31 5.96
CA SER A 102 15.19 17.35 5.69
C SER A 102 15.69 16.03 5.06
N GLY A 103 16.60 16.11 4.07
CA GLY A 103 17.14 14.95 3.40
C GLY A 103 17.81 13.95 4.35
N GLY A 104 18.49 14.46 5.41
CA GLY A 104 19.07 13.62 6.45
C GLY A 104 18.02 12.83 7.23
N VAL A 105 16.88 13.44 7.57
CA VAL A 105 15.76 12.75 8.22
C VAL A 105 15.16 11.70 7.29
N LEU A 106 14.91 12.03 6.01
CA LEU A 106 14.41 11.08 5.03
C LEU A 106 15.35 9.88 4.88
N GLN A 107 16.66 10.12 4.81
CA GLN A 107 17.66 9.05 4.70
C GLN A 107 17.63 8.12 5.91
N ARG A 108 17.57 8.67 7.14
CA ARG A 108 17.47 7.87 8.38
C ARG A 108 16.16 7.09 8.43
N LEU A 109 15.05 7.68 8.01
CA LEU A 109 13.74 7.05 7.99
C LEU A 109 13.51 6.13 6.78
N GLY A 110 14.53 5.89 5.97
CA GLY A 110 14.51 4.82 4.96
C GLY A 110 14.12 5.26 3.57
N ALA A 111 14.53 6.47 3.15
CA ALA A 111 14.50 6.87 1.75
C ALA A 111 15.27 5.87 0.86
N SER A 112 14.82 5.69 -0.37
CA SER A 112 15.53 4.91 -1.39
C SER A 112 16.83 5.62 -1.76
N LEU A 113 17.91 4.86 -1.81
CA LEU A 113 19.25 5.31 -2.14
C LEU A 113 19.74 4.64 -3.44
N PRO A 114 20.88 5.04 -4.01
CA PRO A 114 21.53 4.32 -5.10
C PRO A 114 21.70 2.84 -4.79
N LEU A 115 21.67 2.00 -5.84
CA LEU A 115 21.58 0.54 -5.74
C LEU A 115 22.54 -0.12 -4.75
N PRO A 116 23.86 0.23 -4.66
CA PRO A 116 24.75 -0.42 -3.70
C PRO A 116 24.29 -0.29 -2.24
N TYR A 117 23.73 0.87 -1.87
CA TYR A 117 23.22 1.10 -0.52
C TYR A 117 21.90 0.37 -0.28
N ASN A 118 21.02 0.35 -1.26
CA ASN A 118 19.73 -0.33 -1.15
C ASN A 118 19.89 -1.86 -1.13
N VAL A 119 20.87 -2.42 -1.82
CA VAL A 119 21.20 -3.86 -1.72
C VAL A 119 21.65 -4.23 -0.31
N ALA A 120 22.45 -3.38 0.33
CA ALA A 120 22.86 -3.57 1.72
C ALA A 120 21.71 -3.34 2.72
N GLN A 121 20.71 -2.55 2.34
CA GLN A 121 19.54 -2.17 3.17
C GLN A 121 18.24 -2.32 2.39
N PRO A 122 17.83 -3.56 2.01
CA PRO A 122 16.73 -3.80 1.07
C PRO A 122 15.36 -3.35 1.59
N TRP A 123 15.20 -3.17 2.88
CA TRP A 123 14.00 -2.60 3.49
C TRP A 123 13.69 -1.17 3.00
N ARG A 124 14.69 -0.43 2.48
CA ARG A 124 14.51 0.91 1.91
C ARG A 124 13.62 0.93 0.67
N PHE A 125 13.61 -0.12 -0.13
CA PHE A 125 12.69 -0.25 -1.26
C PHE A 125 11.22 -0.20 -0.83
N VAL A 126 10.94 -0.56 0.42
CA VAL A 126 9.58 -0.59 0.97
C VAL A 126 9.27 0.67 1.77
N THR A 127 10.15 1.06 2.70
CA THR A 127 9.90 2.23 3.57
C THR A 127 9.79 3.52 2.76
N ALA A 128 10.58 3.67 1.69
CA ALA A 128 10.53 4.83 0.80
C ALA A 128 9.15 5.06 0.17
N VAL A 129 8.34 4.01 -0.04
CA VAL A 129 6.97 4.09 -0.59
C VAL A 129 6.04 4.90 0.31
N PHE A 130 6.29 4.91 1.63
CA PHE A 130 5.45 5.58 2.63
C PHE A 130 6.02 6.91 3.10
N LEU A 131 7.26 7.24 2.72
CA LEU A 131 7.89 8.52 3.02
C LEU A 131 7.47 9.58 2.00
N HIS A 132 7.41 10.85 2.46
CA HIS A 132 7.08 11.99 1.59
C HIS A 132 7.96 13.19 1.94
N GLY A 133 8.44 13.89 0.91
CA GLY A 133 9.42 14.95 1.06
C GLY A 133 8.84 16.31 1.49
N SER A 134 7.51 16.54 1.33
CA SER A 134 6.86 17.81 1.67
C SER A 134 5.35 17.64 1.84
N ILE A 135 4.69 18.68 2.39
CA ILE A 135 3.22 18.69 2.54
C ILE A 135 2.52 18.53 1.20
N LEU A 136 2.92 19.27 0.17
CA LEU A 136 2.29 19.13 -1.15
C LEU A 136 2.52 17.74 -1.74
N HIS A 137 3.70 17.16 -1.54
CA HIS A 137 4.01 15.83 -2.04
C HIS A 137 3.07 14.78 -1.43
N ILE A 138 2.85 14.77 -0.11
CA ILE A 138 1.92 13.82 0.51
C ILE A 138 0.47 14.12 0.11
N VAL A 139 0.05 15.38 0.05
CA VAL A 139 -1.32 15.76 -0.33
C VAL A 139 -1.66 15.25 -1.74
N PHE A 140 -0.77 15.45 -2.73
CA PHE A 140 -1.00 14.94 -4.08
C PHE A 140 -1.02 13.42 -4.14
N ASN A 141 -0.11 12.74 -3.45
CA ASN A 141 -0.11 11.27 -3.40
C ASN A 141 -1.38 10.73 -2.76
N MET A 142 -1.82 11.29 -1.64
CA MET A 142 -3.04 10.84 -0.95
C MET A 142 -4.30 11.18 -1.74
N TRP A 143 -4.32 12.30 -2.46
CA TRP A 143 -5.43 12.62 -3.36
C TRP A 143 -5.57 11.57 -4.47
N VAL A 144 -4.48 11.24 -5.18
CA VAL A 144 -4.48 10.19 -6.21
C VAL A 144 -4.84 8.83 -5.60
N LEU A 145 -4.30 8.50 -4.42
CA LEU A 145 -4.62 7.26 -3.70
C LEU A 145 -6.12 7.13 -3.43
N LEU A 146 -6.76 8.21 -2.97
CA LEU A 146 -8.19 8.22 -2.65
C LEU A 146 -9.07 8.21 -3.91
N ASP A 147 -8.58 8.74 -5.02
CA ASP A 147 -9.31 8.74 -6.30
C ASP A 147 -9.33 7.36 -6.95
N ILE A 148 -8.17 6.70 -7.08
CA ILE A 148 -8.07 5.43 -7.81
C ILE A 148 -8.03 4.20 -6.90
N GLY A 149 -7.54 4.34 -5.66
CA GLY A 149 -7.33 3.21 -4.75
C GLY A 149 -8.58 2.40 -4.47
N PRO A 150 -9.70 3.01 -4.05
CA PRO A 150 -10.94 2.29 -3.76
C PRO A 150 -11.46 1.48 -4.94
N GLN A 151 -11.35 2.02 -6.17
CA GLN A 151 -11.82 1.36 -7.39
C GLN A 151 -11.01 0.07 -7.68
N ILE A 152 -9.69 0.14 -7.49
CA ILE A 152 -8.81 -1.01 -7.70
C ILE A 152 -8.94 -2.01 -6.56
N GLU A 153 -9.12 -1.53 -5.33
CA GLU A 153 -9.36 -2.38 -4.18
C GLU A 153 -10.67 -3.17 -4.31
N GLU A 154 -11.73 -2.54 -4.82
CA GLU A 154 -13.00 -3.22 -5.13
C GLU A 154 -12.80 -4.29 -6.22
N LEU A 155 -12.03 -3.99 -7.27
CA LEU A 155 -11.78 -4.88 -8.40
C LEU A 155 -10.95 -6.12 -8.01
N TYR A 156 -9.90 -5.94 -7.22
CA TYR A 156 -8.95 -7.02 -6.90
C TYR A 156 -9.13 -7.63 -5.50
N GLY A 157 -9.88 -6.96 -4.63
CA GLY A 157 -9.96 -7.24 -3.20
C GLY A 157 -8.76 -6.69 -2.43
N SER A 158 -8.97 -6.29 -1.16
CA SER A 158 -7.97 -5.58 -0.33
C SER A 158 -6.61 -6.29 -0.23
N ALA A 159 -6.62 -7.62 -0.17
CA ALA A 159 -5.38 -8.39 -0.01
C ALA A 159 -4.50 -8.33 -1.28
N ARG A 160 -5.08 -8.53 -2.47
CA ARG A 160 -4.35 -8.41 -3.73
C ARG A 160 -3.95 -6.96 -4.01
N TYR A 161 -4.84 -6.02 -3.69
CA TYR A 161 -4.57 -4.59 -3.82
C TYR A 161 -3.34 -4.15 -3.02
N LEU A 162 -3.24 -4.54 -1.73
CA LEU A 162 -2.07 -4.27 -0.91
C LEU A 162 -0.79 -4.87 -1.51
N PHE A 163 -0.88 -6.12 -1.98
CA PHE A 163 0.24 -6.77 -2.66
C PHE A 163 0.67 -6.00 -3.92
N ILE A 164 -0.28 -5.60 -4.78
CA ILE A 164 0.00 -4.81 -5.99
C ILE A 164 0.69 -3.50 -5.60
N TYR A 165 0.17 -2.76 -4.63
CA TYR A 165 0.71 -1.49 -4.19
C TYR A 165 2.17 -1.62 -3.72
N VAL A 166 2.46 -2.59 -2.87
CA VAL A 166 3.82 -2.82 -2.34
C VAL A 166 4.78 -3.25 -3.45
N VAL A 167 4.39 -4.23 -4.27
CA VAL A 167 5.27 -4.76 -5.34
C VAL A 167 5.55 -3.71 -6.41
N THR A 168 4.57 -2.91 -6.79
CA THR A 168 4.78 -1.84 -7.78
C THR A 168 5.61 -0.70 -7.23
N GLY A 169 5.49 -0.37 -5.95
CA GLY A 169 6.36 0.57 -5.26
C GLY A 169 7.82 0.08 -5.24
N ILE A 170 8.04 -1.18 -4.87
CA ILE A 170 9.38 -1.82 -4.94
C ILE A 170 9.92 -1.78 -6.36
N GLY A 171 9.12 -2.14 -7.37
CA GLY A 171 9.51 -2.10 -8.79
C GLY A 171 9.94 -0.71 -9.24
N GLY A 172 9.23 0.33 -8.81
CA GLY A 172 9.61 1.72 -9.04
C GLY A 172 10.97 2.04 -8.46
N TYR A 173 11.19 1.72 -7.18
CA TYR A 173 12.46 2.01 -6.52
C TYR A 173 13.63 1.13 -6.96
N LEU A 174 13.39 -0.06 -7.45
CA LEU A 174 14.45 -0.85 -8.10
C LEU A 174 15.01 -0.13 -9.32
N VAL A 175 14.14 0.43 -10.18
CA VAL A 175 14.57 1.18 -11.37
C VAL A 175 15.25 2.49 -10.96
N SER A 176 14.64 3.28 -10.07
CA SER A 176 15.18 4.54 -9.57
C SER A 176 16.56 4.38 -8.94
N SER A 177 16.70 3.38 -8.06
CA SER A 177 17.93 3.05 -7.36
C SER A 177 19.04 2.59 -8.31
N ALA A 178 18.70 1.83 -9.37
CA ALA A 178 19.65 1.39 -10.39
C ALA A 178 20.22 2.55 -11.21
N ILE A 179 19.44 3.62 -11.38
CA ILE A 179 19.89 4.87 -12.04
C ILE A 179 20.63 5.80 -11.06
N GLY A 180 20.68 5.46 -9.77
CA GLY A 180 21.44 6.20 -8.77
C GLY A 180 20.69 7.34 -8.08
N HIS A 181 19.36 7.32 -8.08
CA HIS A 181 18.54 8.37 -7.47
C HIS A 181 18.33 8.17 -5.97
N PHE A 182 18.31 9.30 -5.26
CA PHE A 182 17.71 9.44 -3.93
C PHE A 182 16.24 9.75 -4.10
N SER A 183 15.34 8.95 -3.52
CA SER A 183 13.91 9.10 -3.79
C SER A 183 13.02 8.66 -2.64
N VAL A 184 11.83 9.28 -2.54
CA VAL A 184 10.75 8.96 -1.59
C VAL A 184 9.39 9.22 -2.25
N GLY A 185 8.35 8.53 -1.80
CA GLY A 185 6.96 8.77 -2.17
C GLY A 185 6.21 7.55 -2.65
N GLY A 186 4.89 7.57 -2.46
CA GLY A 186 3.99 6.51 -2.92
C GLY A 186 3.72 6.54 -4.43
N SER A 187 4.21 7.57 -5.14
CA SER A 187 3.83 7.82 -6.55
C SER A 187 4.23 6.70 -7.51
N GLY A 188 5.37 6.03 -7.29
CA GLY A 188 5.74 4.83 -8.04
C GLY A 188 4.70 3.71 -7.91
N ALA A 189 4.21 3.47 -6.69
CA ALA A 189 3.13 2.51 -6.45
C ALA A 189 1.80 2.96 -7.08
N LEU A 190 1.46 4.24 -6.99
CA LEU A 190 0.25 4.80 -7.60
C LEU A 190 0.29 4.68 -9.13
N LEU A 191 1.43 4.98 -9.76
CA LEU A 191 1.62 4.73 -11.19
C LEU A 191 1.53 3.24 -11.52
N GLY A 192 1.98 2.38 -10.61
CA GLY A 192 1.78 0.94 -10.71
C GLY A 192 0.31 0.53 -10.72
N LEU A 193 -0.51 1.14 -9.87
CA LEU A 193 -1.97 0.94 -9.90
C LEU A 193 -2.58 1.38 -11.23
N ILE A 194 -2.15 2.51 -11.78
CA ILE A 194 -2.54 2.96 -13.14
C ILE A 194 -2.08 1.95 -14.19
N GLY A 195 -0.88 1.39 -14.05
CA GLY A 195 -0.35 0.35 -14.93
C GLY A 195 -1.22 -0.91 -14.97
N VAL A 196 -1.68 -1.37 -13.80
CA VAL A 196 -2.62 -2.51 -13.69
C VAL A 196 -3.92 -2.21 -14.44
N LEU A 197 -4.53 -1.04 -14.20
CA LEU A 197 -5.76 -0.65 -14.90
C LEU A 197 -5.53 -0.51 -16.42
N LEU A 198 -4.39 0.03 -16.83
CA LEU A 198 -4.05 0.16 -18.24
C LEU A 198 -3.92 -1.22 -18.92
N ALA A 199 -3.27 -2.17 -18.24
CA ALA A 199 -3.16 -3.56 -18.71
C ALA A 199 -4.54 -4.21 -18.88
N MET A 200 -5.46 -3.97 -17.95
CA MET A 200 -6.83 -4.47 -18.00
C MET A 200 -7.59 -3.93 -19.22
N THR A 201 -7.39 -2.67 -19.60
CA THR A 201 -8.08 -2.07 -20.75
C THR A 201 -7.52 -2.50 -22.11
N THR A 202 -6.33 -3.14 -22.14
CA THR A 202 -5.64 -3.51 -23.38
C THR A 202 -6.39 -4.64 -24.09
N GLY A 203 -6.68 -4.43 -25.39
CA GLY A 203 -7.39 -5.39 -26.21
C GLY A 203 -8.92 -5.40 -26.03
N ARG A 204 -9.45 -4.67 -25.05
CA ARG A 204 -10.90 -4.57 -24.81
C ARG A 204 -11.49 -3.42 -25.64
N ARG A 205 -12.54 -3.75 -26.46
CA ARG A 205 -13.20 -2.81 -27.36
C ARG A 205 -14.46 -2.16 -26.78
N ALA A 206 -14.92 -2.58 -25.59
CA ALA A 206 -16.09 -1.98 -24.94
C ALA A 206 -15.89 -0.49 -24.72
N ALA A 207 -16.89 0.34 -25.00
CA ALA A 207 -16.79 1.81 -24.93
C ALA A 207 -16.33 2.30 -23.56
N GLY A 208 -16.81 1.69 -22.47
CA GLY A 208 -16.35 2.02 -21.11
C GLY A 208 -14.85 1.75 -20.88
N MET A 209 -14.32 0.67 -21.44
CA MET A 209 -12.88 0.35 -21.36
C MET A 209 -12.03 1.32 -22.17
N GLN A 210 -12.51 1.78 -23.33
CA GLN A 210 -11.83 2.81 -24.12
C GLN A 210 -11.83 4.15 -23.40
N MET A 211 -12.95 4.51 -22.78
CA MET A 211 -13.06 5.75 -21.98
C MET A 211 -12.09 5.72 -20.79
N LEU A 212 -12.07 4.63 -20.01
CA LEU A 212 -11.13 4.44 -18.91
C LEU A 212 -9.68 4.56 -19.41
N ARG A 213 -9.33 3.83 -20.48
CA ARG A 213 -7.99 3.91 -21.07
C ARG A 213 -7.60 5.33 -21.44
N SER A 214 -8.48 6.08 -22.08
CA SER A 214 -8.23 7.48 -22.45
C SER A 214 -8.02 8.36 -21.23
N GLN A 215 -8.77 8.12 -20.15
CA GLN A 215 -8.60 8.83 -18.89
C GLN A 215 -7.25 8.52 -18.25
N LEU A 216 -6.85 7.25 -18.18
CA LEU A 216 -5.56 6.82 -17.63
C LEU A 216 -4.38 7.41 -18.44
N ILE A 217 -4.47 7.42 -19.77
CA ILE A 217 -3.43 8.02 -20.64
C ILE A 217 -3.34 9.53 -20.38
N ARG A 218 -4.46 10.24 -20.22
CA ARG A 218 -4.41 11.66 -19.86
C ARG A 218 -3.72 11.90 -18.53
N TRP A 219 -4.02 11.10 -17.51
CA TRP A 219 -3.33 11.16 -16.22
C TRP A 219 -1.82 10.93 -16.37
N LEU A 220 -1.40 9.93 -17.16
CA LEU A 220 0.02 9.68 -17.41
C LEU A 220 0.71 10.86 -18.11
N ILE A 221 0.02 11.50 -19.06
CA ILE A 221 0.54 12.70 -19.74
C ILE A 221 0.71 13.84 -18.73
N TYR A 222 -0.30 14.12 -17.88
CA TYR A 222 -0.21 15.17 -16.87
C TYR A 222 0.93 14.91 -15.88
N ILE A 223 1.01 13.69 -15.33
CA ILE A 223 2.07 13.34 -14.40
C ILE A 223 3.44 13.41 -15.07
N GLY A 224 3.56 12.99 -16.33
CA GLY A 224 4.79 13.10 -17.11
C GLY A 224 5.22 14.55 -17.33
N ILE A 225 4.28 15.44 -17.70
CA ILE A 225 4.57 16.88 -17.85
C ILE A 225 5.04 17.47 -16.52
N TRP A 226 4.33 17.19 -15.40
CA TRP A 226 4.75 17.65 -14.09
C TRP A 226 6.14 17.10 -13.70
N GLY A 227 6.40 15.82 -14.00
CA GLY A 227 7.69 15.20 -13.76
C GLY A 227 8.86 15.82 -14.53
N LEU A 228 8.59 16.41 -15.70
CA LEU A 228 9.60 17.15 -16.48
C LEU A 228 9.78 18.59 -16.00
N LEU A 229 8.71 19.23 -15.53
CA LEU A 229 8.73 20.64 -15.12
C LEU A 229 9.27 20.85 -13.71
N PHE A 230 9.14 19.86 -12.83
CA PHE A 230 9.54 20.00 -11.42
C PHE A 230 10.74 19.11 -11.07
N PRO A 231 11.92 19.72 -10.85
CA PRO A 231 13.08 19.02 -10.34
C PRO A 231 12.75 18.36 -8.97
N GLY A 232 13.07 17.11 -8.80
CA GLY A 232 12.78 16.35 -7.58
C GLY A 232 11.64 15.34 -7.72
N ILE A 233 10.94 15.31 -8.85
CA ILE A 233 10.03 14.22 -9.19
C ILE A 233 10.83 13.08 -9.85
N ASP A 234 10.74 11.89 -9.28
CA ASP A 234 11.47 10.73 -9.76
C ASP A 234 10.70 9.99 -10.86
N ASN A 235 10.92 10.41 -12.09
CA ASN A 235 10.30 9.79 -13.27
C ASN A 235 10.73 8.33 -13.49
N TRP A 236 11.89 7.91 -12.97
CA TRP A 236 12.35 6.53 -13.06
C TRP A 236 11.56 5.62 -12.12
N ALA A 237 11.30 6.09 -10.89
CA ALA A 237 10.38 5.38 -9.99
C ALA A 237 8.96 5.30 -10.58
N HIS A 238 8.49 6.37 -11.21
CA HIS A 238 7.20 6.40 -11.92
C HIS A 238 7.14 5.35 -13.04
N GLY A 239 8.12 5.36 -13.94
CA GLY A 239 8.20 4.42 -15.06
C GLY A 239 8.34 2.97 -14.61
N GLY A 240 9.19 2.72 -13.61
CA GLY A 240 9.38 1.39 -13.03
C GLY A 240 8.11 0.84 -12.37
N GLY A 241 7.42 1.69 -11.59
CA GLY A 241 6.14 1.33 -10.98
C GLY A 241 5.06 1.03 -12.02
N LEU A 242 4.90 1.91 -13.02
CA LEU A 242 3.96 1.73 -14.13
C LEU A 242 4.19 0.42 -14.88
N ALA A 243 5.45 0.13 -15.25
CA ALA A 243 5.82 -1.09 -15.95
C ALA A 243 5.54 -2.35 -15.13
N THR A 244 5.94 -2.33 -13.85
CA THR A 244 5.66 -3.44 -12.90
C THR A 244 4.15 -3.66 -12.77
N GLY A 245 3.37 -2.59 -12.63
CA GLY A 245 1.92 -2.67 -12.55
C GLY A 245 1.29 -3.19 -13.82
N PHE A 246 1.76 -2.76 -14.98
CA PHE A 246 1.26 -3.26 -16.27
C PHE A 246 1.52 -4.77 -16.41
N ILE A 247 2.69 -5.26 -16.03
CA ILE A 247 3.01 -6.69 -16.04
C ILE A 247 2.10 -7.45 -15.09
N LEU A 248 1.94 -6.97 -13.84
CA LEU A 248 1.03 -7.59 -12.87
C LEU A 248 -0.41 -7.62 -13.36
N GLY A 249 -0.90 -6.56 -13.99
CA GLY A 249 -2.25 -6.50 -14.56
C GLY A 249 -2.48 -7.45 -15.74
N LYS A 250 -1.41 -7.94 -16.38
CA LYS A 250 -1.50 -9.01 -17.39
C LYS A 250 -1.53 -10.41 -16.78
N ILE A 251 -1.01 -10.57 -15.58
CA ILE A 251 -0.91 -11.87 -14.89
C ILE A 251 -2.09 -12.09 -13.96
N LEU A 252 -2.52 -11.05 -13.25
CA LEU A 252 -3.58 -11.14 -12.26
C LEU A 252 -4.96 -11.13 -12.92
N ILE A 253 -5.85 -11.94 -12.36
CA ILE A 253 -7.26 -11.96 -12.79
C ILE A 253 -7.94 -10.68 -12.28
N ASP A 254 -8.55 -9.93 -13.19
CA ASP A 254 -9.19 -8.63 -12.98
C ASP A 254 -10.63 -8.76 -12.42
N ARG A 255 -10.79 -9.56 -11.40
CA ARG A 255 -12.01 -9.71 -10.60
C ARG A 255 -11.67 -10.12 -9.17
N PRO A 256 -12.57 -9.90 -8.21
CA PRO A 256 -12.36 -10.40 -6.86
C PRO A 256 -12.18 -11.92 -6.82
N PRO A 257 -11.42 -12.46 -5.84
CA PRO A 257 -11.20 -13.90 -5.70
C PRO A 257 -12.51 -14.64 -5.47
N ALA A 258 -12.89 -15.52 -6.40
CA ALA A 258 -14.17 -16.24 -6.39
C ALA A 258 -14.04 -17.62 -5.72
N THR A 259 -13.00 -18.40 -6.07
CA THR A 259 -12.80 -19.75 -5.52
C THR A 259 -12.10 -19.75 -4.16
N PRO A 260 -12.21 -20.82 -3.37
CA PRO A 260 -11.47 -20.96 -2.12
C PRO A 260 -9.95 -20.86 -2.30
N GLU A 261 -9.42 -21.43 -3.39
CA GLU A 261 -7.98 -21.41 -3.73
C GLU A 261 -7.52 -20.00 -4.08
N GLU A 262 -8.28 -19.27 -4.89
CA GLU A 262 -8.01 -17.88 -5.22
C GLU A 262 -8.02 -17.00 -3.96
N ARG A 263 -8.96 -17.24 -3.05
CA ARG A 263 -9.02 -16.51 -1.77
C ARG A 263 -7.83 -16.82 -0.87
N LYS A 264 -7.40 -18.09 -0.78
CA LYS A 264 -6.19 -18.47 -0.03
C LYS A 264 -4.96 -17.78 -0.58
N LEU A 265 -4.77 -17.82 -1.91
CA LEU A 265 -3.64 -17.14 -2.56
C LEU A 265 -3.70 -15.64 -2.35
N ALA A 266 -4.86 -15.00 -2.52
CA ALA A 266 -5.02 -13.57 -2.29
C ALA A 266 -4.63 -13.18 -0.85
N TYR A 267 -5.12 -13.92 0.15
CA TYR A 267 -4.75 -13.66 1.55
C TYR A 267 -3.26 -13.92 1.82
N ALA A 268 -2.67 -14.97 1.24
CA ALA A 268 -1.24 -15.23 1.38
C ALA A 268 -0.41 -14.07 0.82
N LEU A 269 -0.75 -13.57 -0.37
CA LEU A 269 -0.09 -12.41 -0.99
C LEU A 269 -0.27 -11.13 -0.15
N GLY A 270 -1.48 -10.87 0.34
CA GLY A 270 -1.75 -9.70 1.18
C GLY A 270 -1.01 -9.73 2.51
N TRP A 271 -0.96 -10.90 3.18
CA TRP A 271 -0.20 -11.06 4.42
C TRP A 271 1.31 -11.00 4.19
N ALA A 272 1.80 -11.55 3.07
CA ALA A 272 3.21 -11.41 2.70
C ALA A 272 3.57 -9.93 2.51
N ALA A 273 2.75 -9.16 1.80
CA ALA A 273 2.95 -7.73 1.63
C ALA A 273 2.92 -6.98 2.98
N ALA A 274 1.93 -7.26 3.83
CA ALA A 274 1.84 -6.64 5.16
C ALA A 274 3.06 -6.98 6.04
N LEU A 275 3.52 -8.23 6.00
CA LEU A 275 4.71 -8.67 6.73
C LEU A 275 5.97 -7.97 6.21
N ILE A 276 6.13 -7.88 4.89
CA ILE A 276 7.26 -7.17 4.26
C ILE A 276 7.28 -5.72 4.71
N VAL A 277 6.14 -5.03 4.72
CA VAL A 277 6.04 -3.65 5.23
C VAL A 277 6.43 -3.59 6.71
N GLY A 278 5.82 -4.42 7.56
CA GLY A 278 6.10 -4.43 9.01
C GLY A 278 7.57 -4.72 9.33
N VAL A 279 8.17 -5.73 8.68
CA VAL A 279 9.59 -6.09 8.84
C VAL A 279 10.49 -4.96 8.35
N SER A 280 10.15 -4.32 7.23
CA SER A 280 10.95 -3.20 6.70
C SER A 280 10.98 -2.02 7.67
N PHE A 281 9.84 -1.64 8.25
CA PHE A 281 9.80 -0.59 9.27
C PHE A 281 10.52 -1.01 10.56
N ALA A 282 10.45 -2.27 10.96
CA ALA A 282 11.22 -2.77 12.10
C ALA A 282 12.73 -2.64 11.87
N PHE A 283 13.25 -3.04 10.71
CA PHE A 283 14.67 -2.84 10.38
C PHE A 283 15.08 -1.37 10.36
N MET A 284 14.23 -0.49 9.83
CA MET A 284 14.45 0.95 9.85
C MET A 284 14.56 1.49 11.29
N ILE A 285 13.65 1.10 12.17
CA ILE A 285 13.65 1.53 13.58
C ILE A 285 14.89 1.01 14.31
N PHE A 286 15.18 -0.31 14.21
CA PHE A 286 16.34 -0.90 14.85
C PHE A 286 17.67 -0.35 14.32
N GLY A 287 17.75 -0.05 13.02
CA GLY A 287 18.92 0.59 12.44
C GLY A 287 19.20 1.97 13.03
N ASN A 288 18.15 2.78 13.23
CA ASN A 288 18.26 4.10 13.86
C ASN A 288 18.63 4.01 15.35
N LEU A 289 18.13 3.02 16.09
CA LEU A 289 18.44 2.85 17.52
C LEU A 289 19.89 2.39 17.76
N ARG A 290 20.54 1.75 16.79
CA ARG A 290 21.93 1.27 16.89
C ARG A 290 22.97 2.28 16.36
N GLY A 291 22.55 3.22 15.54
CA GLY A 291 23.42 4.19 14.89
C GLY A 291 23.40 5.59 15.54
N GLY A 292 22.58 5.81 16.56
CA GLY A 292 22.60 6.98 17.44
C GLY A 292 23.32 6.62 18.71
#